data_e1817667dcb0367da2b4ce5edbd6c895
#
_entry.id   e1817667dcb0367da2b4ce5edbd6c895
#
_cell.length_a   1.000
_cell.length_b   1.000
_cell.length_c   1.000
_cell.angle_alpha   90.00
_cell.angle_beta   90.00
_cell.angle_gamma   90.00
#
_symmetry.space_group_name_H-M   'P 1'
#
loop_
_entity.id
_entity.type
_entity.pdbx_description
1 polymer ?
#
loop_
_entity_poly.entity_id
_entity_poly.type
_entity_poly.pdbx_seq_one_letter_code
_entity_poly.pdbx_strand_id
1 'polypeptide(L)'
;MVSVILLLGSNDVEASTIVDDAIAILDRAVGKVVSSSQEYYSEAYGFHAERRFVNRAVEVMVADNVNAYEVLRRINLIEALLGRDRNEEMRVKQQTGEQYASRPIDIDIIFYGDATFSDNKLVIPYHFLEEREYALRPVAEIAAERRHPALCYTPEQMLKRIER
;
A
#
# COMPACT_ATOMS: atom_id res chain seq x y z
N MET A 1 21.18 1.64 1.49
CA MET A 1 19.81 1.78 0.95
C MET A 1 19.00 0.55 1.29
N VAL A 2 17.76 0.77 1.65
CA VAL A 2 16.80 -0.30 1.96
C VAL A 2 15.72 -0.33 0.90
N SER A 3 15.44 -1.51 0.35
CA SER A 3 14.35 -1.70 -0.61
C SER A 3 13.02 -1.80 0.15
N VAL A 4 12.11 -0.89 -0.16
CA VAL A 4 10.77 -0.81 0.45
C VAL A 4 9.73 -0.98 -0.65
N ILE A 5 8.79 -1.91 -0.45
CA ILE A 5 7.65 -2.07 -1.35
C ILE A 5 6.45 -1.40 -0.72
N LEU A 6 5.84 -0.48 -1.46
CA LEU A 6 4.63 0.23 -1.07
C LEU A 6 3.48 -0.15 -2.02
N LEU A 7 2.28 -0.21 -1.47
CA LEU A 7 1.06 -0.37 -2.24
C LEU A 7 0.24 0.90 -2.12
N LEU A 8 -0.13 1.48 -3.27
CA LEU A 8 -0.99 2.65 -3.34
C LEU A 8 -2.36 2.26 -3.86
N GLY A 9 -3.41 2.76 -3.21
CA GLY A 9 -4.78 2.52 -3.63
C GLY A 9 -5.62 3.78 -3.57
N SER A 10 -6.52 3.94 -4.53
CA SER A 10 -7.47 5.07 -4.58
C SER A 10 -8.75 4.63 -5.25
N ASN A 11 -9.90 5.08 -4.73
CA ASN A 11 -11.18 4.94 -5.41
C ASN A 11 -11.84 6.31 -5.68
N ASP A 12 -11.02 7.36 -5.71
CA ASP A 12 -11.46 8.68 -6.09
C ASP A 12 -11.82 8.72 -7.59
N VAL A 13 -12.60 9.71 -7.99
CA VAL A 13 -12.93 9.93 -9.41
C VAL A 13 -11.66 10.20 -10.23
N GLU A 14 -10.63 10.80 -9.61
CA GLU A 14 -9.32 11.07 -10.22
C GLU A 14 -8.26 10.09 -9.74
N ALA A 15 -8.63 8.85 -9.47
CA ALA A 15 -7.76 7.85 -8.83
C ALA A 15 -6.40 7.69 -9.52
N SER A 16 -6.37 7.53 -10.84
CA SER A 16 -5.12 7.36 -11.59
C SER A 16 -4.19 8.55 -11.43
N THR A 17 -4.73 9.77 -11.52
CA THR A 17 -3.97 11.01 -11.34
C THR A 17 -3.42 11.13 -9.91
N ILE A 18 -4.25 10.84 -8.90
CA ILE A 18 -3.84 10.91 -7.50
C ILE A 18 -2.73 9.90 -7.20
N VAL A 19 -2.84 8.68 -7.72
CA VAL A 19 -1.81 7.65 -7.54
C VAL A 19 -0.51 8.07 -8.22
N ASP A 20 -0.58 8.61 -9.44
CA ASP A 20 0.61 9.12 -10.14
C ASP A 20 1.28 10.28 -9.38
N ASP A 21 0.48 11.21 -8.85
CA ASP A 21 0.97 12.32 -8.03
C ASP A 21 1.64 11.80 -6.76
N ALA A 22 1.04 10.81 -6.11
CA ALA A 22 1.60 10.19 -4.92
C ALA A 22 2.97 9.55 -5.21
N ILE A 23 3.10 8.84 -6.33
CA ILE A 23 4.37 8.23 -6.74
C ILE A 23 5.44 9.30 -6.96
N ALA A 24 5.09 10.41 -7.61
CA ALA A 24 6.02 11.51 -7.85
C ALA A 24 6.49 12.15 -6.53
N ILE A 25 5.59 12.30 -5.55
CA ILE A 25 5.94 12.84 -4.24
C ILE A 25 6.81 11.85 -3.46
N LEU A 26 6.49 10.56 -3.49
CA LEU A 26 7.30 9.51 -2.87
C LEU A 26 8.75 9.55 -3.36
N ASP A 27 8.93 9.72 -4.68
CA ASP A 27 10.25 9.77 -5.30
C ASP A 27 11.11 10.92 -4.76
N ARG A 28 10.49 12.02 -4.36
CA ARG A 28 11.18 13.19 -3.81
C ARG A 28 11.32 13.20 -2.30
N ALA A 29 10.28 12.72 -1.61
CA ALA A 29 10.14 12.91 -0.17
C ALA A 29 10.53 11.68 0.66
N VAL A 30 10.52 10.49 0.09
CA VAL A 30 10.77 9.24 0.83
C VAL A 30 12.06 8.57 0.35
N GLY A 31 12.20 8.39 -0.94
CA GLY A 31 13.37 7.76 -1.54
C GLY A 31 13.14 7.56 -3.03
N LYS A 32 14.16 7.14 -3.74
CA LYS A 32 14.07 6.97 -5.18
C LYS A 32 13.14 5.80 -5.55
N VAL A 33 12.12 6.08 -6.35
CA VAL A 33 11.25 5.05 -6.95
C VAL A 33 12.02 4.41 -8.10
N VAL A 34 12.32 3.12 -7.97
CA VAL A 34 13.12 2.36 -8.96
C VAL A 34 12.28 1.41 -9.80
N SER A 35 11.05 1.13 -9.37
CA SER A 35 10.15 0.23 -10.08
C SER A 35 8.70 0.56 -9.72
N SER A 36 7.79 0.41 -10.67
CA SER A 36 6.35 0.53 -10.40
C SER A 36 5.57 -0.47 -11.25
N SER A 37 4.49 -1.01 -10.67
CA SER A 37 3.59 -1.90 -11.39
C SER A 37 2.67 -1.12 -12.32
N GLN A 38 1.96 -1.85 -13.16
CA GLN A 38 0.79 -1.33 -13.87
C GLN A 38 -0.34 -1.06 -12.88
N GLU A 39 -1.40 -0.41 -13.34
CA GLU A 39 -2.63 -0.25 -12.58
C GLU A 39 -3.41 -1.57 -12.54
N TYR A 40 -3.88 -1.93 -11.35
CA TYR A 40 -4.78 -3.05 -11.13
C TYR A 40 -6.06 -2.53 -10.52
N TYR A 41 -7.20 -3.05 -10.96
CA TYR A 41 -8.51 -2.60 -10.50
C TYR A 41 -9.10 -3.64 -9.56
N SER A 42 -9.74 -3.20 -8.48
CA SER A 42 -10.40 -4.07 -7.53
C SER A 42 -11.66 -3.43 -6.96
N GLU A 43 -12.60 -4.28 -6.53
CA GLU A 43 -13.74 -3.82 -5.75
C GLU A 43 -13.28 -3.38 -4.35
N ALA A 44 -14.09 -2.53 -3.69
CA ALA A 44 -13.83 -2.13 -2.33
C ALA A 44 -13.83 -3.35 -1.39
N TYR A 45 -12.83 -3.43 -0.51
CA TYR A 45 -12.70 -4.50 0.46
C TYR A 45 -13.32 -4.09 1.79
N GLY A 46 -14.35 -4.82 2.22
CA GLY A 46 -14.97 -4.63 3.52
C GLY A 46 -15.93 -3.44 3.62
N PHE A 47 -16.32 -2.82 2.51
CA PHE A 47 -17.32 -1.75 2.49
C PHE A 47 -17.92 -1.59 1.09
N HIS A 48 -19.04 -0.86 0.99
CA HIS A 48 -19.65 -0.52 -0.29
C HIS A 48 -19.08 0.77 -0.85
N ALA A 49 -18.70 0.75 -2.13
CA ALA A 49 -18.26 1.92 -2.85
C ALA A 49 -18.79 1.88 -4.29
N GLU A 50 -19.14 3.05 -4.84
CA GLU A 50 -19.63 3.16 -6.23
C GLU A 50 -18.51 2.95 -7.24
N ARG A 51 -17.27 3.33 -6.88
CA ARG A 51 -16.10 3.23 -7.74
C ARG A 51 -15.15 2.15 -7.23
N ARG A 52 -14.57 1.42 -8.17
CA ARG A 52 -13.50 0.46 -7.89
C ARG A 52 -12.22 1.20 -7.47
N PHE A 53 -11.36 0.48 -6.79
CA PHE A 53 -10.02 0.96 -6.47
C PHE A 53 -9.07 0.76 -7.65
N VAL A 54 -8.17 1.73 -7.83
CA VAL A 54 -6.96 1.59 -8.63
C VAL A 54 -5.83 1.26 -7.65
N ASN A 55 -5.08 0.20 -7.93
CA ASN A 55 -3.98 -0.27 -7.06
C ASN A 55 -2.69 -0.31 -7.86
N ARG A 56 -1.60 0.22 -7.29
CA ARG A 56 -0.25 0.12 -7.86
C ARG A 56 0.76 -0.15 -6.76
N ALA A 57 1.73 -1.00 -7.07
CA ALA A 57 2.87 -1.23 -6.20
C ALA A 57 4.10 -0.48 -6.73
N VAL A 58 4.92 0.03 -5.83
CA VAL A 58 6.19 0.67 -6.17
C VAL A 58 7.30 0.14 -5.27
N GLU A 59 8.52 0.08 -5.83
CA GLU A 59 9.73 -0.14 -5.06
C GLU A 59 10.43 1.20 -4.86
N VAL A 60 10.71 1.52 -3.60
CA VAL A 60 11.39 2.76 -3.21
C VAL A 60 12.67 2.39 -2.49
N MET A 61 13.79 2.99 -2.90
CA MET A 61 15.08 2.82 -2.22
C MET A 61 15.23 3.92 -1.18
N VAL A 62 15.21 3.52 0.09
CA VAL A 62 15.21 4.42 1.24
C VAL A 62 16.61 4.41 1.89
N ALA A 63 17.09 5.59 2.30
CA ALA A 63 18.38 5.73 2.96
C ALA A 63 18.42 4.93 4.28
N ASP A 64 19.58 4.35 4.60
CA ASP A 64 19.74 3.48 5.78
C ASP A 64 19.46 4.20 7.10
N ASN A 65 19.67 5.52 7.14
CA ASN A 65 19.41 6.33 8.34
C ASN A 65 17.94 6.73 8.51
N VAL A 66 17.07 6.33 7.59
CA VAL A 66 15.62 6.57 7.68
C VAL A 66 14.95 5.25 8.07
N ASN A 67 14.32 5.23 9.23
CA ASN A 67 13.65 4.02 9.71
C ASN A 67 12.19 3.92 9.21
N ALA A 68 11.57 2.77 9.46
CA ALA A 68 10.22 2.48 8.99
C ALA A 68 9.16 3.45 9.57
N TYR A 69 9.33 3.89 10.80
CA TYR A 69 8.41 4.85 11.42
C TYR A 69 8.49 6.23 10.77
N GLU A 70 9.69 6.66 10.38
CA GLU A 70 9.86 7.92 9.65
C GLU A 70 9.23 7.83 8.25
N VAL A 71 9.39 6.69 7.58
CA VAL A 71 8.71 6.44 6.30
C VAL A 71 7.20 6.51 6.48
N LEU A 72 6.66 5.87 7.52
CA LEU A 72 5.23 5.91 7.83
C LEU A 72 4.75 7.34 8.07
N ARG A 73 5.51 8.13 8.81
CA ARG A 73 5.19 9.54 9.06
C ARG A 73 5.10 10.34 7.77
N ARG A 74 6.08 10.16 6.88
CA ARG A 74 6.10 10.84 5.56
C ARG A 74 4.94 10.38 4.69
N ILE A 75 4.63 9.10 4.68
CA ILE A 75 3.47 8.54 3.97
C ILE A 75 2.17 9.20 4.46
N ASN A 76 1.98 9.31 5.76
CA ASN A 76 0.79 9.93 6.33
C ASN A 76 0.66 11.40 5.92
N LEU A 77 1.77 12.13 5.85
CA LEU A 77 1.78 13.52 5.38
C LEU A 77 1.44 13.61 3.89
N ILE A 78 1.93 12.69 3.08
CA ILE A 78 1.60 12.62 1.64
C ILE A 78 0.11 12.34 1.44
N GLU A 79 -0.44 11.40 2.18
CA GLU A 79 -1.87 11.10 2.14
C GLU A 79 -2.72 12.32 2.50
N ALA A 80 -2.35 13.04 3.56
CA ALA A 80 -3.03 14.26 3.97
C ALA A 80 -2.92 15.36 2.91
N LEU A 81 -1.74 15.52 2.30
CA LEU A 81 -1.51 16.50 1.23
C LEU A 81 -2.40 16.22 0.01
N LEU A 82 -2.67 14.96 -0.27
CA LEU A 82 -3.52 14.54 -1.39
C LEU A 82 -5.01 14.46 -1.04
N GLY A 83 -5.39 14.96 0.12
CA GLY A 83 -6.80 15.16 0.48
C GLY A 83 -7.41 14.12 1.39
N ARG A 84 -6.64 13.17 1.92
CA ARG A 84 -7.17 12.19 2.85
C ARG A 84 -7.47 12.83 4.20
N ASP A 85 -8.71 12.67 4.69
CA ASP A 85 -9.17 13.15 5.98
C ASP A 85 -9.65 11.96 6.84
N ARG A 86 -8.82 11.56 7.80
CA ARG A 86 -9.11 10.42 8.67
C ARG A 86 -10.27 10.65 9.63
N ASN A 87 -10.53 11.91 9.98
CA ASN A 87 -11.70 12.26 10.82
C ASN A 87 -13.00 12.06 10.05
N GLU A 88 -13.03 12.44 8.77
CA GLU A 88 -14.17 12.22 7.89
C GLU A 88 -14.40 10.73 7.67
N GLU A 89 -13.34 9.95 7.46
CA GLU A 89 -13.43 8.49 7.32
C GLU A 89 -14.03 7.85 8.57
N MET A 90 -13.61 8.29 9.76
CA MET A 90 -14.14 7.80 11.03
C MET A 90 -15.63 8.11 11.17
N ARG A 91 -16.03 9.32 10.79
CA ARG A 91 -17.44 9.74 10.80
C ARG A 91 -18.28 8.86 9.89
N VAL A 92 -17.81 8.59 8.68
CA VAL A 92 -18.48 7.71 7.71
C VAL A 92 -18.60 6.28 8.24
N LYS A 93 -17.53 5.74 8.82
CA LYS A 93 -17.54 4.40 9.43
C LYS A 93 -18.56 4.30 10.56
N GLN A 94 -18.67 5.33 11.40
CA GLN A 94 -19.66 5.38 12.49
C GLN A 94 -21.09 5.40 11.96
N GLN A 95 -21.35 6.14 10.87
CA GLN A 95 -22.67 6.24 10.26
C GLN A 95 -23.08 4.96 9.52
N THR A 96 -22.16 4.31 8.83
CA THR A 96 -22.45 3.13 8.01
C THR A 96 -22.28 1.81 8.76
N GLY A 97 -21.54 1.79 9.87
CA GLY A 97 -21.19 0.57 10.58
C GLY A 97 -20.11 -0.26 9.88
N GLU A 98 -19.55 0.22 8.77
CA GLU A 98 -18.54 -0.49 8.01
C GLU A 98 -17.14 -0.27 8.60
N GLN A 99 -16.24 -1.25 8.41
CA GLN A 99 -14.88 -1.19 8.94
C GLN A 99 -13.97 -0.27 8.15
N TYR A 100 -14.26 -0.08 6.85
CA TYR A 100 -13.46 0.75 5.94
C TYR A 100 -14.34 1.80 5.28
N ALA A 101 -13.71 2.84 4.74
CA ALA A 101 -14.38 3.93 4.02
C ALA A 101 -13.64 4.30 2.75
N SER A 102 -14.35 4.92 1.80
CA SER A 102 -13.74 5.50 0.60
C SER A 102 -12.72 6.57 0.97
N ARG A 103 -11.64 6.65 0.21
CA ARG A 103 -10.54 7.57 0.45
C ARG A 103 -9.80 7.91 -0.83
N PRO A 104 -9.29 9.16 -0.96
CA PRO A 104 -8.59 9.55 -2.18
C PRO A 104 -7.27 8.81 -2.38
N ILE A 105 -6.61 8.41 -1.29
CA ILE A 105 -5.33 7.70 -1.36
C ILE A 105 -5.09 6.89 -0.08
N ASP A 106 -4.56 5.69 -0.26
CA ASP A 106 -4.10 4.82 0.80
C ASP A 106 -2.74 4.28 0.39
N ILE A 107 -1.75 4.41 1.25
CA ILE A 107 -0.39 3.94 0.99
C ILE A 107 0.03 3.01 2.13
N ASP A 108 0.20 1.73 1.80
CA ASP A 108 0.62 0.71 2.75
C ASP A 108 2.06 0.30 2.53
N ILE A 109 2.80 0.08 3.62
CA ILE A 109 4.13 -0.52 3.57
C ILE A 109 3.96 -2.04 3.51
N ILE A 110 4.37 -2.65 2.41
CA ILE A 110 4.26 -4.11 2.22
C ILE A 110 5.50 -4.83 2.74
N PHE A 111 6.68 -4.41 2.27
CA PHE A 111 7.97 -4.90 2.74
C PHE A 111 8.89 -3.73 3.07
N TYR A 112 9.72 -3.90 4.09
CA TYR A 112 10.76 -2.96 4.45
C TYR A 112 12.07 -3.73 4.65
N GLY A 113 12.87 -3.85 3.57
CA GLY A 113 13.99 -4.78 3.58
C GLY A 113 13.53 -6.19 3.97
N ASP A 114 14.25 -6.84 4.85
CA ASP A 114 13.90 -8.15 5.44
C ASP A 114 13.34 -7.98 6.86
N ALA A 115 12.96 -6.77 7.25
CA ALA A 115 12.53 -6.47 8.60
C ALA A 115 11.14 -7.01 8.91
N THR A 116 10.93 -7.32 10.18
CA THR A 116 9.61 -7.63 10.74
C THR A 116 9.33 -6.69 11.91
N PHE A 117 8.15 -6.08 11.88
CA PHE A 117 7.65 -5.22 12.95
C PHE A 117 6.22 -5.61 13.29
N SER A 118 5.89 -5.60 14.56
CA SER A 118 4.52 -5.84 14.99
C SER A 118 4.23 -5.06 16.26
N ASP A 119 3.62 -3.89 16.10
CA ASP A 119 3.13 -3.10 17.21
C ASP A 119 1.78 -2.48 16.84
N ASN A 120 1.23 -1.61 17.68
CA ASN A 120 -0.07 -0.98 17.46
C ASN A 120 -0.07 0.09 16.37
N LYS A 121 1.09 0.48 15.85
CA LYS A 121 1.22 1.51 14.79
C LYS A 121 1.61 0.93 13.44
N LEU A 122 2.41 -0.14 13.44
CA LEU A 122 3.05 -0.64 12.23
C LEU A 122 3.22 -2.15 12.28
N VAL A 123 2.73 -2.82 11.23
CA VAL A 123 2.95 -4.26 11.01
C VAL A 123 3.63 -4.43 9.65
N ILE A 124 4.84 -4.95 9.65
CA ILE A 124 5.64 -5.23 8.46
C ILE A 124 6.15 -6.68 8.55
N PRO A 125 6.02 -7.48 7.50
CA PRO A 125 5.32 -7.24 6.22
C PRO A 125 3.82 -7.01 6.40
N TYR A 126 3.20 -6.44 5.36
CA TYR A 126 1.76 -6.15 5.37
C TYR A 126 0.97 -7.41 5.79
N HIS A 127 0.15 -7.23 6.85
CA HIS A 127 -0.44 -8.33 7.60
C HIS A 127 -1.31 -9.30 6.79
N PHE A 128 -1.92 -8.81 5.70
CA PHE A 128 -2.88 -9.60 4.92
C PHE A 128 -2.41 -9.88 3.49
N LEU A 129 -1.12 -9.73 3.21
CA LEU A 129 -0.61 -9.85 1.84
C LEU A 129 -1.01 -11.18 1.20
N GLU A 130 -0.88 -12.30 1.93
CA GLU A 130 -1.15 -13.65 1.42
C GLU A 130 -2.63 -13.93 1.15
N GLU A 131 -3.52 -13.07 1.66
CA GLU A 131 -4.97 -13.26 1.56
C GLU A 131 -5.63 -12.26 0.61
N ARG A 132 -4.97 -11.14 0.30
CA ARG A 132 -5.58 -10.03 -0.43
C ARG A 132 -5.04 -9.92 -1.85
N GLU A 133 -5.80 -10.44 -2.78
CA GLU A 133 -5.43 -10.47 -4.20
C GLU A 133 -5.17 -9.08 -4.77
N TYR A 134 -5.95 -8.06 -4.35
CA TYR A 134 -5.78 -6.68 -4.82
C TYR A 134 -4.40 -6.11 -4.45
N ALA A 135 -3.82 -6.54 -3.34
CA ALA A 135 -2.47 -6.16 -2.92
C ALA A 135 -1.42 -7.05 -3.58
N LEU A 136 -1.68 -8.33 -3.63
CA LEU A 136 -0.71 -9.33 -4.06
C LEU A 136 -0.38 -9.24 -5.56
N ARG A 137 -1.37 -8.97 -6.41
CA ARG A 137 -1.14 -8.91 -7.87
C ARG A 137 -0.15 -7.82 -8.26
N PRO A 138 -0.32 -6.54 -7.86
CA PRO A 138 0.66 -5.53 -8.21
C PRO A 138 2.02 -5.76 -7.54
N VAL A 139 2.04 -6.27 -6.31
CA VAL A 139 3.29 -6.60 -5.62
C VAL A 139 4.03 -7.72 -6.34
N ALA A 140 3.34 -8.77 -6.78
CA ALA A 140 3.94 -9.88 -7.51
C ALA A 140 4.52 -9.45 -8.87
N GLU A 141 3.97 -8.42 -9.49
CA GLU A 141 4.53 -7.90 -10.76
C GLU A 141 5.96 -7.36 -10.57
N ILE A 142 6.24 -6.65 -9.48
CA ILE A 142 7.53 -5.98 -9.27
C ILE A 142 8.45 -6.70 -8.27
N ALA A 143 7.93 -7.64 -7.50
CA ALA A 143 8.66 -8.31 -6.43
C ALA A 143 8.28 -9.81 -6.35
N ALA A 144 8.11 -10.46 -7.50
CA ALA A 144 7.63 -11.84 -7.60
C ALA A 144 8.41 -12.83 -6.74
N GLU A 145 9.74 -12.66 -6.67
CA GLU A 145 10.64 -13.59 -6.00
C GLU A 145 11.09 -13.12 -4.61
N ARG A 146 10.54 -12.02 -4.13
CA ARG A 146 10.92 -11.47 -2.83
C ARG A 146 10.32 -12.31 -1.70
N ARG A 147 11.18 -12.97 -0.94
CA ARG A 147 10.75 -13.88 0.13
C ARG A 147 10.21 -13.09 1.34
N HIS A 148 9.00 -13.44 1.75
CA HIS A 148 8.42 -12.90 2.98
C HIS A 148 9.24 -13.37 4.18
N PRO A 149 9.78 -12.47 5.01
CA PRO A 149 10.73 -12.84 6.05
C PRO A 149 10.15 -13.72 7.16
N ALA A 150 8.83 -13.71 7.35
CA ALA A 150 8.18 -14.55 8.36
C ALA A 150 7.57 -15.82 7.78
N LEU A 151 6.85 -15.71 6.63
CA LEU A 151 6.12 -16.83 6.04
C LEU A 151 7.00 -17.67 5.10
N CYS A 152 8.12 -17.15 4.65
CA CYS A 152 9.05 -17.78 3.74
C CYS A 152 8.52 -18.08 2.33
N TYR A 153 7.33 -17.62 1.99
CA TYR A 153 6.77 -17.66 0.64
C TYR A 153 7.09 -16.37 -0.11
N THR A 154 7.20 -16.48 -1.44
CA THR A 154 7.30 -15.30 -2.32
C THR A 154 5.91 -14.84 -2.76
N PRO A 155 5.76 -13.56 -3.21
CA PRO A 155 4.49 -13.10 -3.76
C PRO A 155 3.98 -13.98 -4.91
N GLU A 156 4.87 -14.47 -5.78
CA GLU A 156 4.51 -15.39 -6.86
C GLU A 156 3.90 -16.70 -6.31
N GLN A 157 4.51 -17.28 -5.28
CA GLN A 157 4.00 -18.49 -4.64
C GLN A 157 2.66 -18.25 -3.94
N MET A 158 2.52 -17.10 -3.27
CA MET A 158 1.27 -16.70 -2.63
C MET A 158 0.14 -16.57 -3.66
N LEU A 159 0.43 -15.93 -4.79
CA LEU A 159 -0.55 -15.74 -5.86
C LEU A 159 -1.02 -17.08 -6.43
N LYS A 160 -0.13 -18.02 -6.67
CA LYS A 160 -0.49 -19.37 -7.12
C LYS A 160 -1.41 -20.11 -6.11
N ARG A 161 -1.24 -19.86 -4.83
CA ARG A 161 -2.08 -20.45 -3.79
C ARG A 161 -3.51 -19.89 -3.80
N ILE A 162 -3.66 -18.60 -4.06
CA ILE A 162 -4.98 -17.96 -4.17
C ILE A 162 -5.72 -18.46 -5.42
N GLU A 163 -5.01 -18.69 -6.52
CA GLU A 163 -5.59 -19.11 -7.81
C GLU A 163 -6.05 -20.59 -7.84
N ARG A 164 -5.75 -21.35 -6.81
CA ARG A 164 -6.22 -22.75 -6.69
C ARG A 164 -7.70 -22.82 -6.16
#